data_a676c1ebb24f48bdecea98ca9d92cb9a
#
_entry.id   a676c1ebb24f48bdecea98ca9d92cb9a
#
_cell.length_a   1.000
_cell.length_b   1.000
_cell.length_c   1.000
_cell.angle_alpha   90.00
_cell.angle_beta   90.00
_cell.angle_gamma   90.00
#
_symmetry.space_group_name_H-M   'P 1'
#
loop_
_entity.id
_entity.type
_entity.pdbx_description
1 polymer ?
#
loop_
_entity_poly.entity_id
_entity_poly.type
_entity_poly.pdbx_seq_one_letter_code
_entity_poly.pdbx_strand_id
1 'polypeptide(L)'
;MSQILDSNGRPTEYQRKLVSSSDRHTRGAPWMPDFSRDFDELFTQTDHRSTMSQSRVIFSNFGVPRGAILQKADGVVGRAWEPEFKGKDNEFGDVAKEWLQSWFNVCDVQGNLQDFRTALKMDSVAVDRDGDVFILLTETKTGYPQIQHIPAHRVGTRPSSVNEDILLVGSYRGNRIKNGVVENRAGSPVAYCVLGNEAKDDKYISSQDMVHIADPQWHNQSRGVPALSHAIHELRKAKTSQEWELMSQMMVSSHALIEYSDTGGVDLDDPSVSLTGEVGDADRLAVQSYSGGMVRHFKSNSGSKLESIDHTRPGDMWDKFQDRIIREALAGIPWPVELVWKAENVTGTTIRNIQARARASVEARQDVLRRPARRIIGWALSKAIKLGLVPSSEDWYRWDFTMPPKLSIDPRNDSRTQIDEYKIGSQNMTGILQEKGKTHAEHVRERCAEIIERKTIKEEYEAKYGVDIDDREMQMLTPNEQPDQTNDSDE
;
A
#
# COMPACT_ATOMS: atom_id res chain seq x y z
N MET A 1 9.52 -3.59 -46.64
CA MET A 1 9.46 -3.26 -45.18
C MET A 1 10.68 -2.37 -44.91
N SER A 2 10.48 -1.12 -44.56
CA SER A 2 11.58 -0.19 -44.22
C SER A 2 12.13 -0.60 -42.85
N GLN A 3 13.34 -1.11 -42.80
CA GLN A 3 14.08 -1.33 -41.56
C GLN A 3 14.52 0.02 -40.98
N ILE A 4 14.23 0.25 -39.70
CA ILE A 4 14.78 1.42 -38.99
C ILE A 4 16.22 1.08 -38.64
N LEU A 5 17.16 1.93 -39.08
CA LEU A 5 18.59 1.77 -38.82
C LEU A 5 18.99 2.68 -37.64
N ASP A 6 19.96 2.25 -36.85
CA ASP A 6 20.62 3.09 -35.84
C ASP A 6 21.53 4.14 -36.49
N SER A 7 22.14 5.02 -35.69
CA SER A 7 23.08 6.03 -36.15
C SER A 7 24.30 5.48 -36.87
N ASN A 8 24.57 4.17 -36.80
CA ASN A 8 25.66 3.46 -37.43
C ASN A 8 25.21 2.64 -38.65
N GLY A 9 23.96 2.82 -39.10
CA GLY A 9 23.41 2.11 -40.26
C GLY A 9 23.11 0.63 -40.03
N ARG A 10 23.04 0.17 -38.75
CA ARG A 10 22.68 -1.21 -38.41
C ARG A 10 21.16 -1.32 -38.17
N PRO A 11 20.53 -2.43 -38.56
CA PRO A 11 19.14 -2.65 -38.25
C PRO A 11 18.95 -2.58 -36.72
N THR A 12 18.13 -1.66 -36.27
CA THR A 12 17.69 -1.64 -34.87
C THR A 12 16.85 -2.88 -34.64
N GLU A 13 17.38 -3.87 -33.90
CA GLU A 13 16.53 -4.91 -33.33
C GLU A 13 15.55 -4.25 -32.38
N TYR A 14 14.30 -4.29 -32.77
CA TYR A 14 13.22 -3.84 -31.90
C TYR A 14 13.17 -4.80 -30.72
N GLN A 15 13.83 -4.46 -29.63
CA GLN A 15 13.73 -5.23 -28.40
C GLN A 15 12.28 -5.14 -27.92
N ARG A 16 11.56 -6.24 -28.06
CA ARG A 16 10.20 -6.38 -27.57
C ARG A 16 10.29 -6.42 -26.05
N LYS A 17 9.90 -5.33 -25.41
CA LYS A 17 9.87 -5.20 -23.96
C LYS A 17 8.67 -5.94 -23.42
N LEU A 18 8.76 -6.36 -22.15
CA LEU A 18 7.59 -6.74 -21.36
C LEU A 18 6.55 -5.62 -21.51
N VAL A 19 5.34 -5.99 -21.91
CA VAL A 19 4.24 -5.04 -22.01
C VAL A 19 3.86 -4.67 -20.58
N SER A 20 4.47 -3.58 -20.09
CA SER A 20 3.95 -2.93 -18.90
C SER A 20 2.86 -1.96 -19.32
N SER A 21 1.90 -1.69 -18.47
CA SER A 21 0.87 -0.69 -18.75
C SER A 21 1.44 0.73 -18.92
N SER A 22 2.74 0.91 -18.68
CA SER A 22 3.48 2.13 -18.99
C SER A 22 3.91 2.21 -20.45
N ASP A 23 3.94 1.08 -21.18
CA ASP A 23 4.28 1.08 -22.59
C ASP A 23 3.16 1.70 -23.43
N ARG A 24 3.54 2.56 -24.33
CA ARG A 24 2.62 3.11 -25.31
C ARG A 24 2.14 1.98 -26.20
N HIS A 25 0.85 1.73 -26.25
CA HIS A 25 0.24 0.87 -27.24
C HIS A 25 0.56 1.42 -28.65
N THR A 26 1.63 0.96 -29.25
CA THR A 26 1.80 1.08 -30.68
C THR A 26 0.78 0.15 -31.35
N ARG A 27 -0.18 0.73 -32.06
CA ARG A 27 -1.11 -0.05 -32.91
C ARG A 27 -0.28 -0.99 -33.78
N GLY A 28 -0.45 -2.31 -33.62
CA GLY A 28 0.25 -3.32 -34.39
C GLY A 28 1.41 -4.01 -33.67
N ALA A 29 1.69 -3.73 -32.39
CA ALA A 29 2.60 -4.56 -31.62
C ALA A 29 2.05 -5.98 -31.50
N PRO A 30 2.83 -7.03 -31.79
CA PRO A 30 2.35 -8.39 -31.66
C PRO A 30 1.99 -8.67 -30.21
N TRP A 31 0.84 -9.31 -29.99
CA TRP A 31 0.29 -9.67 -28.69
C TRP A 31 1.21 -10.57 -27.86
N MET A 32 2.14 -11.28 -28.50
CA MET A 32 3.07 -12.19 -27.83
C MET A 32 4.50 -11.64 -27.89
N PRO A 33 5.01 -10.98 -26.84
CA PRO A 33 6.43 -10.70 -26.70
C PRO A 33 7.20 -12.01 -26.47
N ASP A 34 8.49 -12.03 -26.86
CA ASP A 34 9.38 -13.11 -26.52
C ASP A 34 9.79 -13.04 -25.03
N PHE A 35 9.21 -13.93 -24.23
CA PHE A 35 9.49 -14.03 -22.80
C PHE A 35 10.64 -14.98 -22.44
N SER A 36 11.43 -15.42 -23.42
CA SER A 36 12.56 -16.32 -23.21
C SER A 36 13.81 -15.65 -22.61
N ARG A 37 13.65 -14.44 -22.04
CA ARG A 37 14.75 -13.64 -21.46
C ARG A 37 14.51 -13.43 -19.97
N ASP A 38 15.60 -13.11 -19.24
CA ASP A 38 15.52 -12.73 -17.85
C ASP A 38 14.64 -11.47 -17.67
N PHE A 39 13.94 -11.41 -16.53
CA PHE A 39 13.04 -10.28 -16.21
C PHE A 39 13.75 -8.92 -16.34
N ASP A 40 14.97 -8.78 -15.81
CA ASP A 40 15.72 -7.52 -15.82
C ASP A 40 16.17 -7.09 -17.23
N GLU A 41 16.19 -8.01 -18.21
CA GLU A 41 16.42 -7.67 -19.61
C GLU A 41 15.16 -7.15 -20.30
N LEU A 42 13.99 -7.66 -19.87
CA LEU A 42 12.70 -7.26 -20.40
C LEU A 42 12.18 -5.98 -19.76
N PHE A 43 12.51 -5.76 -18.48
CA PHE A 43 12.10 -4.60 -17.69
C PHE A 43 13.32 -3.77 -17.31
N THR A 44 13.69 -2.87 -18.22
CA THR A 44 14.90 -2.06 -18.07
C THR A 44 14.78 -1.03 -16.93
N GLN A 45 15.90 -0.46 -16.51
CA GLN A 45 15.90 0.62 -15.52
C GLN A 45 15.04 1.83 -15.92
N THR A 46 15.00 2.16 -17.22
CA THR A 46 14.15 3.25 -17.73
C THR A 46 12.66 2.90 -17.54
N ASP A 47 12.30 1.65 -17.84
CA ASP A 47 10.93 1.17 -17.65
C ASP A 47 10.55 1.15 -16.18
N HIS A 48 11.46 0.70 -15.29
CA HIS A 48 11.28 0.72 -13.85
C HIS A 48 11.02 2.15 -13.32
N ARG A 49 11.86 3.11 -13.71
CA ARG A 49 11.70 4.52 -13.31
C ARG A 49 10.40 5.14 -13.82
N SER A 50 10.07 4.87 -15.10
CA SER A 50 8.84 5.36 -15.72
C SER A 50 7.61 4.79 -15.01
N THR A 51 7.58 3.47 -14.78
CA THR A 51 6.49 2.77 -14.09
C THR A 51 6.32 3.27 -12.66
N MET A 52 7.40 3.42 -11.91
CA MET A 52 7.38 3.97 -10.55
C MET A 52 6.84 5.41 -10.53
N SER A 53 7.29 6.26 -11.45
CA SER A 53 6.80 7.64 -11.56
C SER A 53 5.31 7.69 -11.84
N GLN A 54 4.82 6.88 -12.78
CA GLN A 54 3.40 6.81 -13.12
C GLN A 54 2.56 6.22 -11.97
N SER A 55 3.06 5.19 -11.28
CA SER A 55 2.42 4.62 -10.10
C SER A 55 2.26 5.67 -8.98
N ARG A 56 3.27 6.50 -8.76
CA ARG A 56 3.20 7.63 -7.80
C ARG A 56 2.14 8.66 -8.18
N VAL A 57 2.03 8.99 -9.47
CA VAL A 57 0.99 9.90 -9.96
C VAL A 57 -0.40 9.33 -9.70
N ILE A 58 -0.61 8.05 -9.98
CA ILE A 58 -1.90 7.38 -9.72
C ILE A 58 -2.19 7.35 -8.22
N PHE A 59 -1.23 6.93 -7.40
CA PHE A 59 -1.36 6.91 -5.94
C PHE A 59 -1.73 8.29 -5.37
N SER A 60 -1.16 9.37 -5.93
CA SER A 60 -1.41 10.73 -5.44
C SER A 60 -2.77 11.29 -5.87
N ASN A 61 -3.24 10.93 -7.09
CA ASN A 61 -4.37 11.60 -7.72
C ASN A 61 -5.63 10.72 -7.87
N PHE A 62 -5.54 9.41 -7.58
CA PHE A 62 -6.69 8.51 -7.70
C PHE A 62 -7.00 7.84 -6.36
N GLY A 63 -8.16 8.20 -5.78
CA GLY A 63 -8.52 7.81 -4.41
C GLY A 63 -8.66 6.31 -4.20
N VAL A 64 -9.19 5.56 -5.16
CA VAL A 64 -9.48 4.12 -5.00
C VAL A 64 -8.20 3.28 -4.89
N PRO A 65 -7.23 3.35 -5.82
CA PRO A 65 -5.95 2.65 -5.66
C PRO A 65 -5.16 3.08 -4.41
N ARG A 66 -5.19 4.38 -4.09
CA ARG A 66 -4.58 4.90 -2.87
C ARG A 66 -5.21 4.28 -1.62
N GLY A 67 -6.54 4.24 -1.56
CA GLY A 67 -7.28 3.64 -0.45
C GLY A 67 -6.95 2.16 -0.26
N ALA A 68 -6.86 1.39 -1.36
CA ALA A 68 -6.49 -0.02 -1.31
C ALA A 68 -5.10 -0.24 -0.70
N ILE A 69 -4.09 0.51 -1.15
CA ILE A 69 -2.71 0.41 -0.67
C ILE A 69 -2.62 0.83 0.81
N LEU A 70 -3.27 1.93 1.19
CA LEU A 70 -3.23 2.41 2.57
C LEU A 70 -3.95 1.47 3.54
N GLN A 71 -5.15 0.99 3.20
CA GLN A 71 -5.89 0.02 4.04
C GLN A 71 -5.13 -1.29 4.21
N LYS A 72 -4.50 -1.79 3.12
CA LYS A 72 -3.63 -2.97 3.20
C LYS A 72 -2.47 -2.74 4.17
N ALA A 73 -1.77 -1.61 4.07
CA ALA A 73 -0.66 -1.28 4.96
C ALA A 73 -1.09 -1.13 6.42
N ASP A 74 -2.29 -0.57 6.66
CA ASP A 74 -2.88 -0.50 8.00
C ASP A 74 -3.16 -1.89 8.58
N GLY A 75 -3.67 -2.81 7.77
CA GLY A 75 -3.87 -4.20 8.18
C GLY A 75 -2.56 -4.95 8.45
N VAL A 76 -1.51 -4.66 7.65
CA VAL A 76 -0.19 -5.32 7.75
C VAL A 76 0.54 -4.95 9.03
N VAL A 77 0.57 -3.66 9.37
CA VAL A 77 1.34 -3.17 10.52
C VAL A 77 0.46 -2.95 11.74
N GLY A 78 -0.70 -2.32 11.60
CA GLY A 78 -1.64 -2.08 12.69
C GLY A 78 -0.98 -1.41 13.91
N ARG A 79 -1.38 -1.86 15.10
CA ARG A 79 -0.82 -1.40 16.39
C ARG A 79 0.17 -2.40 17.02
N ALA A 80 0.44 -3.52 16.35
CA ALA A 80 1.35 -4.56 16.82
C ALA A 80 2.78 -4.36 16.29
N TRP A 81 3.45 -5.43 15.96
CA TRP A 81 4.89 -5.45 15.65
C TRP A 81 5.74 -5.17 16.89
N GLU A 82 5.31 -5.71 18.02
CA GLU A 82 6.12 -5.71 19.22
C GLU A 82 7.21 -6.78 19.11
N PRO A 83 8.47 -6.46 19.48
CA PRO A 83 9.55 -7.42 19.47
C PRO A 83 9.33 -8.48 20.56
N GLU A 84 9.45 -9.74 20.17
CA GLU A 84 9.31 -10.90 21.07
C GLU A 84 10.58 -11.72 21.06
N PHE A 85 11.18 -11.88 22.22
CA PHE A 85 12.36 -12.72 22.39
C PHE A 85 11.98 -14.20 22.39
N LYS A 86 12.66 -15.01 21.57
CA LYS A 86 12.45 -16.45 21.44
C LYS A 86 13.62 -17.28 21.97
N GLY A 87 14.55 -16.66 22.68
CA GLY A 87 15.66 -17.32 23.33
C GLY A 87 15.27 -17.88 24.72
N LYS A 88 16.28 -18.41 25.42
CA LYS A 88 16.10 -19.03 26.75
C LYS A 88 16.35 -18.06 27.90
N ASP A 89 17.12 -17.01 27.66
CA ASP A 89 17.52 -16.01 28.65
C ASP A 89 16.44 -14.92 28.78
N ASN A 90 15.49 -15.16 29.65
CA ASN A 90 14.34 -14.26 29.85
C ASN A 90 14.78 -12.90 30.42
N GLU A 91 15.79 -12.86 31.29
CA GLU A 91 16.30 -11.61 31.87
C GLU A 91 16.88 -10.69 30.79
N PHE A 92 17.72 -11.26 29.92
CA PHE A 92 18.19 -10.57 28.72
C PHE A 92 17.02 -10.11 27.85
N GLY A 93 16.05 -10.99 27.61
CA GLY A 93 14.87 -10.71 26.79
C GLY A 93 14.09 -9.49 27.24
N ASP A 94 13.82 -9.38 28.56
CA ASP A 94 13.06 -8.27 29.15
C ASP A 94 13.86 -6.94 29.01
N VAL A 95 15.15 -6.91 29.36
CA VAL A 95 16.01 -5.72 29.22
C VAL A 95 16.16 -5.28 27.77
N ALA A 96 16.40 -6.22 26.87
CA ALA A 96 16.58 -5.93 25.45
C ALA A 96 15.25 -5.45 24.81
N LYS A 97 14.11 -5.96 25.24
CA LYS A 97 12.78 -5.51 24.78
C LYS A 97 12.52 -4.07 25.19
N GLU A 98 12.79 -3.71 26.44
CA GLU A 98 12.62 -2.34 26.94
C GLU A 98 13.51 -1.35 26.16
N TRP A 99 14.78 -1.75 25.92
CA TRP A 99 15.69 -0.95 25.12
C TRP A 99 15.18 -0.79 23.68
N LEU A 100 14.70 -1.87 23.02
CA LEU A 100 14.15 -1.82 21.66
C LEU A 100 12.94 -0.91 21.57
N GLN A 101 12.03 -0.95 22.55
CA GLN A 101 10.86 -0.06 22.57
C GLN A 101 11.27 1.41 22.66
N SER A 102 12.28 1.72 23.46
CA SER A 102 12.86 3.06 23.52
C SER A 102 13.54 3.45 22.21
N TRP A 103 14.29 2.53 21.60
CA TRP A 103 14.98 2.73 20.34
C TRP A 103 14.01 2.95 19.17
N PHE A 104 12.87 2.27 19.15
CA PHE A 104 11.85 2.42 18.09
C PHE A 104 11.38 3.87 17.92
N ASN A 105 11.37 4.67 18.98
CA ASN A 105 10.96 6.06 18.92
C ASN A 105 12.01 7.00 18.32
N VAL A 106 13.28 6.58 18.28
CA VAL A 106 14.43 7.42 17.87
C VAL A 106 15.31 6.76 16.80
N CYS A 107 14.83 5.68 16.21
CA CYS A 107 15.62 4.84 15.30
C CYS A 107 15.97 5.53 13.98
N ASP A 108 15.15 6.45 13.48
CA ASP A 108 15.36 7.09 12.17
C ASP A 108 16.25 8.33 12.26
N VAL A 109 17.12 8.50 11.26
CA VAL A 109 18.03 9.67 11.14
C VAL A 109 17.25 10.98 11.02
N GLN A 110 16.02 10.97 10.48
CA GLN A 110 15.16 12.14 10.36
C GLN A 110 14.52 12.56 11.71
N GLY A 111 14.72 11.76 12.76
CA GLY A 111 14.28 12.06 14.12
C GLY A 111 12.78 11.81 14.34
N ASN A 112 12.16 12.63 15.20
CA ASN A 112 10.84 12.42 15.80
C ASN A 112 9.63 12.31 14.86
N LEU A 113 9.79 12.38 13.55
CA LEU A 113 8.68 12.30 12.59
C LEU A 113 8.22 10.86 12.32
N GLN A 114 9.08 9.86 12.61
CA GLN A 114 8.80 8.46 12.28
C GLN A 114 9.32 7.54 13.36
N ASP A 115 8.40 6.86 14.04
CA ASP A 115 8.75 5.70 14.84
C ASP A 115 8.91 4.47 13.94
N PHE A 116 9.48 3.39 14.47
CA PHE A 116 9.76 2.16 13.72
C PHE A 116 8.50 1.56 13.08
N ARG A 117 7.35 1.60 13.76
CA ARG A 117 6.07 1.08 13.24
C ARG A 117 5.55 1.93 12.09
N THR A 118 5.57 3.24 12.26
CA THR A 118 5.19 4.16 11.18
C THR A 118 6.09 3.98 9.97
N ALA A 119 7.39 3.80 10.18
CA ALA A 119 8.34 3.51 9.12
C ALA A 119 8.00 2.20 8.39
N LEU A 120 7.75 1.09 9.11
CA LEU A 120 7.32 -0.18 8.51
C LEU A 120 6.01 -0.07 7.73
N LYS A 121 5.05 0.74 8.21
CA LYS A 121 3.82 1.01 7.47
C LYS A 121 4.13 1.73 6.17
N MET A 122 5.00 2.73 6.21
CA MET A 122 5.44 3.45 5.01
C MET A 122 6.22 2.56 4.06
N ASP A 123 7.01 1.61 4.57
CA ASP A 123 7.71 0.60 3.78
C ASP A 123 6.73 -0.32 3.05
N SER A 124 5.66 -0.78 3.73
CA SER A 124 4.59 -1.55 3.09
C SER A 124 3.93 -0.76 1.95
N VAL A 125 3.64 0.53 2.16
CA VAL A 125 3.12 1.42 1.13
C VAL A 125 4.12 1.60 -0.01
N ALA A 126 5.41 1.77 0.29
CA ALA A 126 6.46 1.98 -0.71
C ALA A 126 6.64 0.74 -1.60
N VAL A 127 6.56 -0.47 -1.05
CA VAL A 127 6.62 -1.70 -1.83
C VAL A 127 5.46 -1.79 -2.83
N ASP A 128 4.24 -1.44 -2.45
CA ASP A 128 3.11 -1.46 -3.39
C ASP A 128 3.13 -0.28 -4.37
N ARG A 129 3.57 0.92 -3.95
CA ARG A 129 3.59 2.14 -4.75
C ARG A 129 4.81 2.23 -5.67
N ASP A 130 6.00 1.92 -5.14
CA ASP A 130 7.29 2.14 -5.81
C ASP A 130 7.94 0.83 -6.28
N GLY A 131 7.50 -0.31 -5.76
CA GLY A 131 8.03 -1.65 -6.00
C GLY A 131 8.99 -2.12 -4.91
N ASP A 132 9.80 -1.24 -4.39
CA ASP A 132 10.79 -1.56 -3.36
C ASP A 132 11.13 -0.34 -2.47
N VAL A 133 11.85 -0.62 -1.38
CA VAL A 133 12.42 0.39 -0.49
C VAL A 133 13.77 -0.09 0.03
N PHE A 134 14.66 0.84 0.30
CA PHE A 134 15.99 0.58 0.81
C PHE A 134 16.18 1.26 2.16
N ILE A 135 16.77 0.55 3.11
CA ILE A 135 17.04 1.05 4.44
C ILE A 135 18.53 0.89 4.70
N LEU A 136 19.21 2.00 4.88
CA LEU A 136 20.61 2.05 5.26
C LEU A 136 20.72 1.90 6.78
N LEU A 137 21.52 0.93 7.21
CA LEU A 137 21.92 0.73 8.59
C LEU A 137 23.11 1.65 8.89
N THR A 138 22.92 2.66 9.74
CA THR A 138 23.92 3.69 10.03
C THR A 138 24.06 3.93 11.52
N GLU A 139 25.05 4.72 11.91
CA GLU A 139 25.34 5.02 13.31
C GLU A 139 25.52 6.52 13.49
N THR A 140 25.21 7.01 14.67
CA THR A 140 25.59 8.35 15.09
C THR A 140 27.10 8.45 15.29
N LYS A 141 27.63 9.65 15.51
CA LYS A 141 29.06 9.84 15.87
C LYS A 141 29.47 9.11 17.15
N THR A 142 28.51 8.81 18.01
CA THR A 142 28.75 8.05 19.27
C THR A 142 28.60 6.53 19.08
N GLY A 143 28.34 6.05 17.87
CA GLY A 143 28.10 4.63 17.56
C GLY A 143 26.69 4.15 17.86
N TYR A 144 25.76 5.04 18.24
CA TYR A 144 24.37 4.66 18.49
C TYR A 144 23.66 4.28 17.17
N PRO A 145 22.96 3.12 17.12
CA PRO A 145 22.37 2.63 15.88
C PRO A 145 21.21 3.49 15.40
N GLN A 146 21.22 3.81 14.11
CA GLN A 146 20.14 4.51 13.42
C GLN A 146 19.89 3.89 12.05
N ILE A 147 18.69 4.07 11.52
CA ILE A 147 18.31 3.67 10.17
C ILE A 147 18.00 4.90 9.32
N GLN A 148 18.26 4.80 8.02
CA GLN A 148 17.93 5.84 7.05
C GLN A 148 17.20 5.24 5.87
N HIS A 149 15.99 5.69 5.62
CA HIS A 149 15.21 5.26 4.46
C HIS A 149 15.72 5.94 3.19
N ILE A 150 16.00 5.14 2.17
CA ILE A 150 16.43 5.60 0.85
C ILE A 150 15.32 5.30 -0.15
N PRO A 151 14.66 6.32 -0.72
CA PRO A 151 13.60 6.11 -1.71
C PRO A 151 14.09 5.32 -2.92
N ALA A 152 13.25 4.43 -3.45
CA ALA A 152 13.56 3.53 -4.56
C ALA A 152 14.17 4.23 -5.79
N HIS A 153 13.73 5.45 -6.13
CA HIS A 153 14.23 6.21 -7.28
C HIS A 153 15.69 6.66 -7.13
N ARG A 154 16.22 6.69 -5.90
CA ARG A 154 17.63 7.03 -5.65
C ARG A 154 18.58 5.85 -5.83
N VAL A 155 18.06 4.62 -5.93
CA VAL A 155 18.89 3.46 -6.24
C VAL A 155 18.79 3.16 -7.73
N GLY A 156 19.92 3.14 -8.40
CA GLY A 156 19.97 2.95 -9.85
C GLY A 156 21.36 3.22 -10.42
N THR A 157 21.48 3.15 -11.74
CA THR A 157 22.69 3.56 -12.47
C THR A 157 22.38 4.78 -13.31
N ARG A 158 23.37 5.64 -13.52
CA ARG A 158 23.23 6.73 -14.49
C ARG A 158 23.33 6.16 -15.90
N PRO A 159 22.56 6.69 -16.87
CA PRO A 159 22.74 6.32 -18.25
C PRO A 159 24.20 6.63 -18.64
N SER A 160 24.96 5.60 -18.97
CA SER A 160 26.26 5.78 -19.60
C SER A 160 26.12 5.56 -21.10
N SER A 161 26.98 6.19 -21.88
CA SER A 161 27.03 5.99 -23.33
C SER A 161 27.47 4.58 -23.74
N VAL A 162 27.87 3.77 -22.79
CA VAL A 162 28.29 2.39 -22.96
C VAL A 162 27.34 1.50 -22.14
N ASN A 163 26.66 0.58 -22.79
CA ASN A 163 25.84 -0.47 -22.16
C ASN A 163 26.75 -1.50 -21.48
N GLU A 164 27.48 -1.11 -20.45
CA GLU A 164 28.29 -2.03 -19.67
C GLU A 164 27.53 -2.48 -18.43
N ASP A 165 27.03 -3.70 -18.48
CA ASP A 165 26.41 -4.38 -17.33
C ASP A 165 27.45 -4.77 -16.26
N ILE A 166 28.73 -4.47 -16.50
CA ILE A 166 29.85 -4.85 -15.62
C ILE A 166 30.53 -3.59 -15.10
N LEU A 167 30.69 -3.50 -13.79
CA LEU A 167 31.43 -2.42 -13.15
C LEU A 167 32.93 -2.53 -13.49
N LEU A 168 33.46 -1.51 -14.10
CA LEU A 168 34.89 -1.45 -14.51
C LEU A 168 35.78 -0.80 -13.45
N VAL A 169 35.20 -0.04 -12.53
CA VAL A 169 35.92 0.79 -11.56
C VAL A 169 35.40 0.58 -10.13
N GLY A 170 36.26 0.76 -9.14
CA GLY A 170 35.90 0.73 -7.71
C GLY A 170 36.03 -0.65 -7.06
N SER A 171 35.64 -0.72 -5.79
CA SER A 171 35.76 -1.91 -4.93
C SER A 171 34.98 -3.14 -5.41
N TYR A 172 33.99 -2.93 -6.26
CA TYR A 172 33.08 -3.97 -6.80
C TYR A 172 33.37 -4.30 -8.25
N ARG A 173 34.56 -3.96 -8.76
CA ARG A 173 34.96 -4.23 -10.13
C ARG A 173 34.79 -5.69 -10.51
N GLY A 174 34.25 -5.94 -11.70
CA GLY A 174 34.01 -7.28 -12.25
C GLY A 174 32.69 -7.91 -11.85
N ASN A 175 31.89 -7.25 -11.01
CA ASN A 175 30.52 -7.67 -10.71
C ASN A 175 29.54 -7.05 -11.72
N ARG A 176 28.42 -7.72 -11.94
CA ARG A 176 27.35 -7.21 -12.79
C ARG A 176 26.55 -6.16 -12.03
N ILE A 177 26.07 -5.14 -12.73
CA ILE A 177 25.14 -4.15 -12.18
C ILE A 177 23.85 -4.16 -12.96
N LYS A 178 22.73 -4.36 -12.27
CA LYS A 178 21.39 -4.35 -12.84
C LYS A 178 20.51 -3.40 -12.04
N ASN A 179 19.92 -2.41 -12.67
CA ASN A 179 19.01 -1.47 -12.03
C ASN A 179 19.53 -0.87 -10.69
N GLY A 180 20.85 -0.67 -10.59
CA GLY A 180 21.50 -0.16 -9.39
C GLY A 180 21.85 -1.22 -8.33
N VAL A 181 21.53 -2.48 -8.57
CA VAL A 181 21.94 -3.61 -7.72
C VAL A 181 23.19 -4.24 -8.32
N VAL A 182 24.25 -4.31 -7.51
CA VAL A 182 25.51 -4.96 -7.88
C VAL A 182 25.46 -6.41 -7.44
N GLU A 183 25.55 -7.33 -8.37
CA GLU A 183 25.41 -8.77 -8.15
C GLU A 183 26.73 -9.49 -8.40
N ASN A 184 26.99 -10.51 -7.59
CA ASN A 184 28.10 -11.43 -7.86
C ASN A 184 27.74 -12.41 -8.98
N ARG A 185 28.65 -13.34 -9.33
CA ARG A 185 28.44 -14.35 -10.37
C ARG A 185 27.27 -15.29 -10.08
N ALA A 186 26.87 -15.44 -8.81
CA ALA A 186 25.74 -16.27 -8.39
C ALA A 186 24.39 -15.52 -8.37
N GLY A 187 24.37 -14.24 -8.76
CA GLY A 187 23.17 -13.39 -8.74
C GLY A 187 22.81 -12.83 -7.35
N SER A 188 23.71 -12.97 -6.35
CA SER A 188 23.46 -12.42 -5.02
C SER A 188 23.89 -10.95 -4.95
N PRO A 189 23.09 -10.05 -4.33
CA PRO A 189 23.44 -8.65 -4.19
C PRO A 189 24.64 -8.47 -3.24
N VAL A 190 25.67 -7.77 -3.71
CA VAL A 190 26.89 -7.44 -2.91
C VAL A 190 26.94 -5.95 -2.57
N ALA A 191 26.33 -5.09 -3.38
CA ALA A 191 26.24 -3.66 -3.11
C ALA A 191 25.06 -3.02 -3.85
N TYR A 192 24.74 -1.80 -3.48
CA TYR A 192 23.69 -0.98 -4.09
C TYR A 192 24.27 0.38 -4.48
N CYS A 193 24.00 0.83 -5.70
CA CYS A 193 24.40 2.14 -6.19
C CYS A 193 23.35 3.17 -5.80
N VAL A 194 23.67 4.05 -4.87
CA VAL A 194 22.81 5.17 -4.46
C VAL A 194 23.25 6.42 -5.18
N LEU A 195 22.33 6.98 -5.95
CA LEU A 195 22.57 8.16 -6.78
C LEU A 195 22.62 9.43 -5.92
N GLY A 196 23.68 10.22 -6.07
CA GLY A 196 23.80 11.56 -5.55
C GLY A 196 23.17 12.59 -6.49
N ASN A 197 23.35 13.88 -6.17
CA ASN A 197 22.92 14.97 -7.06
C ASN A 197 23.75 14.99 -8.35
N GLU A 198 25.04 14.79 -8.25
CA GLU A 198 25.98 14.66 -9.38
C GLU A 198 26.57 13.25 -9.45
N ALA A 199 27.15 12.88 -10.58
CA ALA A 199 27.73 11.54 -10.77
C ALA A 199 28.91 11.25 -9.80
N LYS A 200 29.64 12.27 -9.41
CA LYS A 200 30.73 12.15 -8.42
C LYS A 200 30.25 11.83 -7.01
N ASP A 201 28.96 12.10 -6.72
CA ASP A 201 28.34 11.90 -5.41
C ASP A 201 27.66 10.52 -5.32
N ASP A 202 27.69 9.72 -6.39
CA ASP A 202 27.14 8.37 -6.41
C ASP A 202 27.94 7.46 -5.49
N LYS A 203 27.25 6.71 -4.62
CA LYS A 203 27.87 5.86 -3.62
C LYS A 203 27.45 4.40 -3.78
N TYR A 204 28.42 3.51 -3.71
CA TYR A 204 28.18 2.09 -3.64
C TYR A 204 28.15 1.67 -2.17
N ILE A 205 27.01 1.23 -1.68
CA ILE A 205 26.79 0.80 -0.29
C ILE A 205 26.77 -0.71 -0.26
N SER A 206 27.49 -1.31 0.67
CA SER A 206 27.54 -2.76 0.86
C SER A 206 26.14 -3.32 1.15
N SER A 207 25.85 -4.51 0.64
CA SER A 207 24.63 -5.24 0.98
C SER A 207 24.55 -5.64 2.47
N GLN A 208 25.67 -5.59 3.20
CA GLN A 208 25.68 -5.80 4.64
C GLN A 208 25.08 -4.63 5.41
N ASP A 209 25.26 -3.40 4.90
CA ASP A 209 24.76 -2.17 5.51
C ASP A 209 23.44 -1.69 4.91
N MET A 210 22.92 -2.40 3.90
CA MET A 210 21.68 -2.07 3.22
C MET A 210 20.65 -3.18 3.39
N VAL A 211 19.45 -2.84 3.83
CA VAL A 211 18.29 -3.71 3.83
C VAL A 211 17.43 -3.33 2.64
N HIS A 212 17.25 -4.26 1.71
CA HIS A 212 16.38 -4.12 0.55
C HIS A 212 15.07 -4.88 0.79
N ILE A 213 13.96 -4.21 0.74
CA ILE A 213 12.60 -4.76 0.88
C ILE A 213 11.91 -4.68 -0.46
N ALA A 214 11.58 -5.83 -1.01
CA ALA A 214 10.85 -5.99 -2.27
C ALA A 214 9.98 -7.24 -2.20
N ASP A 215 8.99 -7.31 -3.07
CA ASP A 215 8.12 -8.47 -3.27
C ASP A 215 8.35 -9.02 -4.69
N PRO A 216 9.40 -9.85 -4.90
CA PRO A 216 9.73 -10.33 -6.23
C PRO A 216 8.70 -11.36 -6.71
N GLN A 217 8.25 -11.20 -7.95
CA GLN A 217 7.31 -12.11 -8.62
C GLN A 217 8.01 -13.05 -9.62
N TRP A 218 9.28 -12.79 -9.93
CA TRP A 218 10.06 -13.56 -10.89
C TRP A 218 11.39 -14.00 -10.27
N HIS A 219 11.85 -15.19 -10.64
CA HIS A 219 13.21 -15.60 -10.32
C HIS A 219 14.20 -14.65 -11.01
N ASN A 220 15.32 -14.37 -10.35
CA ASN A 220 16.36 -13.44 -10.84
C ASN A 220 15.92 -11.97 -11.01
N GLN A 221 14.82 -11.57 -10.40
CA GLN A 221 14.38 -10.20 -10.35
C GLN A 221 15.24 -9.40 -9.35
N SER A 222 15.98 -8.40 -9.84
CA SER A 222 16.86 -7.59 -8.99
C SER A 222 16.13 -6.49 -8.21
N ARG A 223 15.02 -5.97 -8.76
CA ARG A 223 14.23 -4.87 -8.20
C ARG A 223 12.75 -5.22 -8.12
N GLY A 224 12.06 -4.69 -7.12
CA GLY A 224 10.62 -4.77 -7.03
C GLY A 224 9.90 -4.01 -8.14
N VAL A 225 8.67 -4.39 -8.45
CA VAL A 225 7.81 -3.71 -9.42
C VAL A 225 6.58 -3.16 -8.69
N PRO A 226 6.17 -1.90 -8.96
CA PRO A 226 4.96 -1.34 -8.36
C PRO A 226 3.73 -2.23 -8.59
N ALA A 227 2.93 -2.43 -7.57
CA ALA A 227 1.73 -3.27 -7.65
C ALA A 227 0.73 -2.80 -8.71
N LEU A 228 0.74 -1.50 -9.02
CA LEU A 228 -0.12 -0.89 -10.05
C LEU A 228 0.44 -1.00 -11.47
N SER A 229 1.63 -1.57 -11.68
CA SER A 229 2.34 -1.57 -12.97
C SER A 229 1.50 -2.11 -14.13
N HIS A 230 0.71 -3.15 -13.88
CA HIS A 230 -0.16 -3.81 -14.87
C HIS A 230 -1.34 -2.93 -15.29
N ALA A 231 -1.81 -2.02 -14.43
CA ALA A 231 -3.06 -1.28 -14.60
C ALA A 231 -2.87 0.24 -14.81
N ILE A 232 -1.64 0.71 -14.93
CA ILE A 232 -1.35 2.16 -15.07
C ILE A 232 -2.13 2.76 -16.24
N HIS A 233 -2.14 2.08 -17.37
CA HIS A 233 -2.75 2.58 -18.59
C HIS A 233 -4.27 2.63 -18.49
N GLU A 234 -4.88 1.58 -17.96
CA GLU A 234 -6.31 1.44 -17.73
C GLU A 234 -6.81 2.48 -16.73
N LEU A 235 -6.11 2.64 -15.61
CA LEU A 235 -6.46 3.64 -14.59
C LEU A 235 -6.36 5.08 -15.12
N ARG A 236 -5.35 5.37 -15.93
CA ARG A 236 -5.25 6.69 -16.58
C ARG A 236 -6.40 6.95 -17.52
N LYS A 237 -6.77 5.97 -18.36
CA LYS A 237 -7.91 6.09 -19.27
C LYS A 237 -9.23 6.24 -18.48
N ALA A 238 -9.41 5.46 -17.41
CA ALA A 238 -10.58 5.59 -16.54
C ALA A 238 -10.70 7.00 -15.96
N LYS A 239 -9.58 7.58 -15.49
CA LYS A 239 -9.56 8.94 -14.96
C LYS A 239 -9.88 9.98 -16.03
N THR A 240 -9.28 9.89 -17.21
CA THR A 240 -9.58 10.77 -18.34
C THR A 240 -11.04 10.65 -18.79
N SER A 241 -11.60 9.44 -18.78
CA SER A 241 -13.02 9.23 -19.08
C SER A 241 -13.92 9.92 -18.06
N GLN A 242 -13.58 9.87 -16.75
CA GLN A 242 -14.29 10.59 -15.71
C GLN A 242 -14.25 12.11 -15.92
N GLU A 243 -13.09 12.64 -16.27
CA GLU A 243 -12.92 14.07 -16.55
C GLU A 243 -13.73 14.52 -17.76
N TRP A 244 -13.76 13.72 -18.83
CA TRP A 244 -14.58 14.00 -20.01
C TRP A 244 -16.09 13.91 -19.72
N GLU A 245 -16.50 12.92 -18.93
CA GLU A 245 -17.92 12.81 -18.54
C GLU A 245 -18.35 14.00 -17.67
N LEU A 246 -17.51 14.39 -16.71
CA LEU A 246 -17.76 15.59 -15.91
C LEU A 246 -17.83 16.85 -16.78
N MET A 247 -16.91 17.01 -17.73
CA MET A 247 -16.94 18.13 -18.68
C MET A 247 -18.21 18.10 -19.53
N SER A 248 -18.63 16.93 -20.01
CA SER A 248 -19.88 16.75 -20.76
C SER A 248 -21.09 17.15 -19.91
N GLN A 249 -21.15 16.74 -18.64
CA GLN A 249 -22.22 17.13 -17.72
C GLN A 249 -22.23 18.63 -17.46
N MET A 250 -21.06 19.24 -17.29
CA MET A 250 -20.94 20.70 -17.14
C MET A 250 -21.41 21.43 -18.38
N MET A 251 -21.06 20.94 -19.59
CA MET A 251 -21.54 21.52 -20.86
C MET A 251 -23.06 21.41 -20.98
N VAL A 252 -23.58 20.21 -20.69
CA VAL A 252 -25.06 19.99 -20.76
C VAL A 252 -25.77 20.87 -19.73
N SER A 253 -25.24 20.97 -18.51
CA SER A 253 -25.83 21.81 -17.46
C SER A 253 -25.74 23.31 -17.78
N SER A 254 -24.78 23.73 -18.62
CA SER A 254 -24.63 25.11 -19.06
C SER A 254 -25.58 25.48 -20.22
N HIS A 255 -26.19 24.48 -20.89
CA HIS A 255 -27.10 24.67 -22.02
C HIS A 255 -28.50 24.24 -21.59
N ALA A 256 -29.30 25.19 -21.15
CA ALA A 256 -30.67 24.89 -20.68
C ALA A 256 -31.65 24.60 -21.84
N LEU A 257 -31.50 25.31 -22.96
CA LEU A 257 -32.43 25.24 -24.08
C LEU A 257 -31.72 25.49 -25.41
N ILE A 258 -32.23 24.89 -26.48
CA ILE A 258 -31.85 25.16 -27.86
C ILE A 258 -33.12 25.63 -28.58
N GLU A 259 -33.06 26.83 -29.11
CA GLU A 259 -34.17 27.38 -29.91
C GLU A 259 -33.78 27.38 -31.39
N TYR A 260 -34.58 26.73 -32.18
CA TYR A 260 -34.52 26.80 -33.64
C TYR A 260 -35.59 27.77 -34.13
N SER A 261 -35.19 28.82 -34.81
CA SER A 261 -36.13 29.83 -35.34
C SER A 261 -35.89 30.06 -36.82
N ASP A 262 -36.96 30.13 -37.63
CA ASP A 262 -36.90 30.42 -39.08
C ASP A 262 -36.39 31.83 -39.37
N THR A 263 -36.65 32.77 -38.49
CA THR A 263 -36.32 34.19 -38.68
C THR A 263 -35.05 34.61 -37.96
N GLY A 264 -34.48 33.73 -37.12
CA GLY A 264 -33.32 34.09 -36.28
C GLY A 264 -33.68 35.23 -35.31
N GLY A 265 -34.90 35.23 -34.78
CA GLY A 265 -35.48 36.33 -34.02
C GLY A 265 -34.95 36.51 -32.61
N VAL A 266 -33.66 36.66 -32.49
CA VAL A 266 -33.05 37.09 -31.23
C VAL A 266 -32.94 38.61 -31.25
N ASP A 267 -33.39 39.26 -30.20
CA ASP A 267 -33.23 40.69 -30.04
C ASP A 267 -31.70 40.97 -29.86
N LEU A 268 -31.10 41.52 -30.92
CA LEU A 268 -29.66 41.82 -30.96
C LEU A 268 -29.29 43.01 -30.08
N ASP A 269 -30.26 43.75 -29.61
CA ASP A 269 -30.08 44.89 -28.71
C ASP A 269 -30.05 44.45 -27.23
N ASP A 270 -30.35 43.17 -26.93
CA ASP A 270 -30.26 42.63 -25.58
C ASP A 270 -28.79 42.45 -25.17
N PRO A 271 -28.33 43.10 -24.09
CA PRO A 271 -26.96 43.00 -23.65
C PRO A 271 -26.54 41.60 -23.20
N SER A 272 -27.47 40.66 -23.01
CA SER A 272 -27.19 39.26 -22.71
C SER A 272 -26.84 38.42 -23.93
N VAL A 273 -27.00 38.95 -25.13
CA VAL A 273 -26.75 38.27 -26.40
C VAL A 273 -25.34 38.59 -26.91
N SER A 274 -24.55 37.56 -27.13
CA SER A 274 -23.25 37.69 -27.80
C SER A 274 -23.27 36.96 -29.15
N LEU A 275 -22.76 37.62 -30.17
CA LEU A 275 -22.62 37.06 -31.51
C LEU A 275 -21.25 36.43 -31.65
N THR A 276 -21.22 35.17 -32.03
CA THR A 276 -19.97 34.46 -32.39
C THR A 276 -19.92 34.30 -33.90
N GLY A 277 -18.82 34.78 -34.52
CA GLY A 277 -18.58 34.75 -35.96
C GLY A 277 -18.15 36.13 -36.54
N GLU A 278 -17.49 36.13 -37.69
CA GLU A 278 -17.08 37.38 -38.36
C GLU A 278 -18.22 38.10 -39.00
N VAL A 279 -18.11 39.44 -39.12
CA VAL A 279 -19.13 40.29 -39.74
C VAL A 279 -19.25 39.95 -41.23
N GLY A 280 -20.32 39.27 -41.61
CA GLY A 280 -20.58 38.86 -43.00
C GLY A 280 -20.93 37.39 -43.19
N ASP A 281 -20.81 36.57 -42.17
CA ASP A 281 -21.12 35.15 -42.24
C ASP A 281 -22.64 34.93 -42.12
N ALA A 282 -23.22 34.17 -43.08
CA ALA A 282 -24.67 33.88 -43.11
C ALA A 282 -25.14 32.97 -41.98
N ASP A 283 -24.20 32.30 -41.30
CA ASP A 283 -24.44 31.35 -40.22
C ASP A 283 -24.00 31.91 -38.86
N ARG A 284 -24.39 33.12 -38.51
CA ARG A 284 -24.12 33.70 -37.18
C ARG A 284 -24.90 32.97 -36.11
N LEU A 285 -24.15 32.49 -35.12
CA LEU A 285 -24.71 31.90 -33.91
C LEU A 285 -24.90 33.00 -32.86
N ALA A 286 -26.14 33.26 -32.48
CA ALA A 286 -26.45 34.10 -31.34
C ALA A 286 -26.53 33.25 -30.07
N VAL A 287 -25.79 33.64 -29.03
CA VAL A 287 -25.79 32.98 -27.72
C VAL A 287 -26.26 33.96 -26.68
N GLN A 288 -27.39 33.65 -26.05
CA GLN A 288 -27.93 34.41 -24.94
C GLN A 288 -27.55 33.73 -23.61
N SER A 289 -26.89 34.43 -22.69
CA SER A 289 -26.45 33.90 -21.40
C SER A 289 -27.40 34.38 -20.29
N TYR A 290 -27.98 33.43 -19.57
CA TYR A 290 -28.76 33.67 -18.36
C TYR A 290 -27.98 33.22 -17.12
N SER A 291 -28.32 33.80 -15.97
CA SER A 291 -27.78 33.32 -14.69
C SER A 291 -28.25 31.87 -14.44
N GLY A 292 -27.35 30.91 -14.70
CA GLY A 292 -27.63 29.46 -14.55
C GLY A 292 -27.79 28.65 -15.82
N GLY A 293 -27.60 29.25 -17.02
CA GLY A 293 -27.61 28.49 -18.26
C GLY A 293 -27.46 29.37 -19.52
N MET A 294 -27.18 28.75 -20.66
CA MET A 294 -27.10 29.41 -21.96
C MET A 294 -28.21 28.87 -22.87
N VAL A 295 -28.89 29.78 -23.58
CA VAL A 295 -29.80 29.43 -24.69
C VAL A 295 -29.05 29.63 -25.98
N ARG A 296 -28.98 28.59 -26.83
CA ARG A 296 -28.41 28.69 -28.17
C ARG A 296 -29.51 28.81 -29.20
N HIS A 297 -29.44 29.83 -30.02
CA HIS A 297 -30.37 30.09 -31.09
C HIS A 297 -29.76 29.65 -32.43
N PHE A 298 -30.46 28.78 -33.14
CA PHE A 298 -30.09 28.31 -34.45
C PHE A 298 -31.13 28.70 -35.48
N LYS A 299 -30.71 29.17 -36.66
CA LYS A 299 -31.58 29.37 -37.79
C LYS A 299 -31.97 28.02 -38.40
N SER A 300 -33.25 27.73 -38.48
CA SER A 300 -33.78 26.49 -39.04
C SER A 300 -34.70 26.80 -40.23
N ASN A 301 -34.62 26.01 -41.31
CA ASN A 301 -35.50 26.11 -42.49
C ASN A 301 -36.80 25.32 -42.32
N SER A 302 -37.07 24.69 -41.19
CA SER A 302 -38.21 23.79 -40.97
C SER A 302 -39.16 24.22 -39.84
N GLY A 303 -39.15 25.50 -39.45
CA GLY A 303 -40.05 26.05 -38.41
C GLY A 303 -39.40 26.17 -37.04
N SER A 304 -39.97 27.00 -36.19
CA SER A 304 -39.47 27.22 -34.81
C SER A 304 -39.73 26.00 -33.95
N LYS A 305 -38.68 25.48 -33.34
CA LYS A 305 -38.72 24.33 -32.42
C LYS A 305 -37.85 24.59 -31.22
N LEU A 306 -38.40 24.39 -30.05
CA LEU A 306 -37.64 24.43 -28.81
C LEU A 306 -37.28 22.98 -28.39
N GLU A 307 -36.03 22.67 -28.29
CA GLU A 307 -35.56 21.36 -27.82
C GLU A 307 -34.79 21.52 -26.53
N SER A 308 -35.15 20.74 -25.52
CA SER A 308 -34.33 20.58 -24.35
C SER A 308 -33.27 19.50 -24.62
N ILE A 309 -32.06 19.72 -24.17
CA ILE A 309 -31.03 18.69 -24.21
C ILE A 309 -31.42 17.63 -23.18
N ASP A 310 -31.56 16.39 -23.63
CA ASP A 310 -31.90 15.27 -22.77
C ASP A 310 -30.72 14.99 -21.81
N HIS A 311 -31.01 15.03 -20.50
CA HIS A 311 -29.99 14.95 -19.42
C HIS A 311 -29.80 13.52 -18.88
N THR A 312 -29.92 12.50 -19.71
CA THR A 312 -29.72 11.09 -19.31
C THR A 312 -28.27 10.69 -19.07
N ARG A 313 -27.37 11.65 -18.72
CA ARG A 313 -25.99 11.38 -18.41
C ARG A 313 -25.66 11.62 -16.92
N PRO A 314 -24.77 10.79 -16.28
CA PRO A 314 -24.15 9.59 -16.84
C PRO A 314 -25.15 8.44 -16.99
N GLY A 315 -25.08 7.72 -18.12
CA GLY A 315 -25.92 6.54 -18.32
C GLY A 315 -25.40 5.34 -17.50
N ASP A 316 -26.29 4.43 -17.12
CA ASP A 316 -25.97 3.19 -16.40
C ASP A 316 -24.83 2.37 -17.03
N MET A 317 -24.71 2.43 -18.35
CA MET A 317 -23.65 1.74 -19.09
C MET A 317 -22.27 2.29 -18.80
N TRP A 318 -22.15 3.61 -18.62
CA TRP A 318 -20.88 4.26 -18.30
C TRP A 318 -20.43 3.89 -16.87
N ASP A 319 -21.34 3.91 -15.89
CA ASP A 319 -21.01 3.52 -14.50
C ASP A 319 -20.55 2.06 -14.41
N LYS A 320 -21.26 1.14 -15.10
CA LYS A 320 -20.86 -0.26 -15.17
C LYS A 320 -19.52 -0.48 -15.86
N PHE A 321 -19.22 0.31 -16.89
CA PHE A 321 -17.93 0.25 -17.58
C PHE A 321 -16.78 0.74 -16.69
N GLN A 322 -16.98 1.85 -16.00
CA GLN A 322 -16.01 2.37 -15.03
C GLN A 322 -15.75 1.39 -13.88
N ASP A 323 -16.81 0.80 -13.32
CA ASP A 323 -16.72 -0.20 -12.27
C ASP A 323 -15.90 -1.40 -12.73
N ARG A 324 -16.10 -1.89 -13.96
CA ARG A 324 -15.34 -2.99 -14.54
C ARG A 324 -13.85 -2.66 -14.65
N ILE A 325 -13.48 -1.47 -15.16
CA ILE A 325 -12.08 -1.08 -15.29
C ILE A 325 -11.41 -0.97 -13.91
N ILE A 326 -12.09 -0.36 -12.94
CA ILE A 326 -11.56 -0.21 -11.59
C ILE A 326 -11.35 -1.59 -10.93
N ARG A 327 -12.31 -2.51 -11.07
CA ARG A 327 -12.19 -3.87 -10.53
C ARG A 327 -11.06 -4.65 -11.18
N GLU A 328 -10.90 -4.58 -12.50
CA GLU A 328 -9.81 -5.23 -13.23
C GLU A 328 -8.45 -4.67 -12.80
N ALA A 329 -8.33 -3.35 -12.72
CA ALA A 329 -7.11 -2.68 -12.27
C ALA A 329 -6.71 -3.04 -10.83
N LEU A 330 -7.70 -3.15 -9.93
CA LEU A 330 -7.44 -3.51 -8.53
C LEU A 330 -7.27 -5.02 -8.32
N ALA A 331 -7.71 -5.86 -9.26
CA ALA A 331 -7.54 -7.31 -9.17
C ALA A 331 -6.07 -7.73 -9.12
N GLY A 332 -5.17 -6.94 -9.71
CA GLY A 332 -3.72 -7.17 -9.64
C GLY A 332 -3.07 -6.70 -8.34
N ILE A 333 -3.75 -5.89 -7.54
CA ILE A 333 -3.35 -5.62 -6.16
C ILE A 333 -4.00 -6.71 -5.31
N PRO A 334 -3.23 -7.47 -4.51
CA PRO A 334 -3.80 -8.49 -3.65
C PRO A 334 -4.56 -7.88 -2.46
N TRP A 335 -5.59 -7.08 -2.75
CA TRP A 335 -6.51 -6.47 -1.80
C TRP A 335 -7.93 -6.51 -2.34
N PRO A 336 -8.94 -6.94 -1.58
CA PRO A 336 -10.32 -6.98 -2.05
C PRO A 336 -10.85 -5.61 -2.41
N VAL A 337 -11.34 -5.48 -3.64
CA VAL A 337 -11.88 -4.21 -4.18
C VAL A 337 -13.09 -3.75 -3.38
N GLU A 338 -13.88 -4.67 -2.90
CA GLU A 338 -15.12 -4.43 -2.15
C GLU A 338 -14.89 -3.68 -0.83
N LEU A 339 -13.69 -3.74 -0.27
CA LEU A 339 -13.33 -2.98 0.94
C LEU A 339 -13.08 -1.49 0.66
N VAL A 340 -12.85 -1.13 -0.59
CA VAL A 340 -12.48 0.24 -0.99
C VAL A 340 -13.54 0.87 -1.90
N TRP A 341 -14.26 0.04 -2.66
CA TRP A 341 -15.17 0.50 -3.71
C TRP A 341 -16.48 -0.30 -3.70
N LYS A 342 -17.61 0.41 -3.60
CA LYS A 342 -18.97 -0.18 -3.63
C LYS A 342 -19.20 -1.32 -2.62
N ALA A 343 -18.90 -1.06 -1.34
CA ALA A 343 -19.13 -1.98 -0.24
C ALA A 343 -20.61 -2.31 0.04
N GLU A 344 -21.54 -1.56 -0.55
CA GLU A 344 -22.99 -1.57 -0.25
C GLU A 344 -23.69 -2.90 -0.62
N ASN A 345 -23.15 -3.63 -1.58
CA ASN A 345 -23.76 -4.85 -2.13
C ASN A 345 -23.22 -6.15 -1.54
N VAL A 346 -22.57 -6.11 -0.37
CA VAL A 346 -21.89 -7.28 0.19
C VAL A 346 -22.80 -7.98 1.20
N THR A 347 -23.20 -9.24 0.90
CA THR A 347 -23.97 -10.10 1.81
C THR A 347 -23.08 -10.80 2.83
N GLY A 348 -23.66 -11.30 3.92
CA GLY A 348 -22.89 -11.87 5.04
C GLY A 348 -21.92 -13.01 4.69
N THR A 349 -22.27 -13.90 3.76
CA THR A 349 -21.36 -14.97 3.29
C THR A 349 -20.25 -14.43 2.42
N THR A 350 -20.54 -13.45 1.57
CA THR A 350 -19.56 -12.76 0.71
C THR A 350 -18.56 -11.98 1.54
N ILE A 351 -19.00 -11.32 2.63
CA ILE A 351 -18.13 -10.59 3.56
C ILE A 351 -17.05 -11.51 4.13
N ARG A 352 -17.38 -12.74 4.52
CA ARG A 352 -16.41 -13.71 5.05
C ARG A 352 -15.33 -14.07 4.03
N ASN A 353 -15.71 -14.28 2.76
CA ASN A 353 -14.76 -14.58 1.69
C ASN A 353 -13.83 -13.38 1.41
N ILE A 354 -14.38 -12.16 1.39
CA ILE A 354 -13.62 -10.91 1.24
C ILE A 354 -12.61 -10.79 2.38
N GLN A 355 -13.06 -11.03 3.60
CA GLN A 355 -12.21 -10.99 4.80
C GLN A 355 -11.09 -12.03 4.74
N ALA A 356 -11.38 -13.26 4.32
CA ALA A 356 -10.37 -14.31 4.17
C ALA A 356 -9.30 -13.91 3.14
N ARG A 357 -9.70 -13.33 2.00
CA ARG A 357 -8.77 -12.81 0.99
C ARG A 357 -7.93 -11.64 1.51
N ALA A 358 -8.54 -10.71 2.26
CA ALA A 358 -7.83 -9.60 2.88
C ALA A 358 -6.80 -10.11 3.91
N ARG A 359 -7.17 -11.07 4.76
CA ARG A 359 -6.26 -11.72 5.71
C ARG A 359 -5.06 -12.36 5.00
N ALA A 360 -5.30 -13.17 3.98
CA ALA A 360 -4.22 -13.80 3.20
C ALA A 360 -3.27 -12.78 2.60
N SER A 361 -3.78 -11.66 2.08
CA SER A 361 -2.96 -10.56 1.55
C SER A 361 -2.13 -9.87 2.63
N VAL A 362 -2.70 -9.67 3.82
CA VAL A 362 -1.99 -9.09 4.97
C VAL A 362 -0.87 -10.03 5.43
N GLU A 363 -1.17 -11.31 5.63
CA GLU A 363 -0.20 -12.33 6.06
C GLU A 363 0.97 -12.45 5.08
N ALA A 364 0.69 -12.51 3.78
CA ALA A 364 1.73 -12.54 2.76
C ALA A 364 2.65 -11.31 2.81
N ARG A 365 2.10 -10.11 3.02
CA ARG A 365 2.91 -8.90 3.16
C ARG A 365 3.68 -8.85 4.47
N GLN A 366 3.11 -9.36 5.55
CA GLN A 366 3.80 -9.50 6.84
C GLN A 366 5.05 -10.37 6.71
N ASP A 367 4.98 -11.47 5.97
CA ASP A 367 6.13 -12.33 5.71
C ASP A 367 7.24 -11.61 4.93
N VAL A 368 6.87 -10.76 3.96
CA VAL A 368 7.84 -9.92 3.22
C VAL A 368 8.57 -8.95 4.15
N LEU A 369 7.88 -8.32 5.10
CA LEU A 369 8.46 -7.34 6.03
C LEU A 369 9.21 -7.99 7.21
N ARG A 370 8.81 -9.17 7.63
CA ARG A 370 9.30 -9.85 8.85
C ARG A 370 10.80 -10.10 8.84
N ARG A 371 11.34 -10.63 7.74
CA ARG A 371 12.76 -10.92 7.61
C ARG A 371 13.63 -9.65 7.63
N PRO A 372 13.31 -8.60 6.86
CA PRO A 372 13.97 -7.31 6.95
C PRO A 372 13.91 -6.68 8.35
N ALA A 373 12.75 -6.67 8.97
CA ALA A 373 12.56 -6.12 10.30
C ALA A 373 13.42 -6.85 11.36
N ARG A 374 13.47 -8.19 11.31
CA ARG A 374 14.39 -8.97 12.19
C ARG A 374 15.86 -8.61 11.97
N ARG A 375 16.27 -8.39 10.71
CA ARG A 375 17.64 -7.98 10.41
C ARG A 375 17.96 -6.61 10.99
N ILE A 376 17.04 -5.67 10.91
CA ILE A 376 17.20 -4.32 11.47
C ILE A 376 17.36 -4.38 12.99
N ILE A 377 16.45 -5.05 13.71
CA ILE A 377 16.53 -5.14 15.17
C ILE A 377 17.75 -5.93 15.63
N GLY A 378 18.11 -7.03 14.94
CA GLY A 378 19.31 -7.79 15.23
C GLY A 378 20.58 -6.95 15.08
N TRP A 379 20.67 -6.15 14.00
CA TRP A 379 21.77 -5.20 13.83
C TRP A 379 21.78 -4.14 14.94
N ALA A 380 20.64 -3.53 15.27
CA ALA A 380 20.53 -2.53 16.32
C ALA A 380 20.97 -3.09 17.70
N LEU A 381 20.49 -4.29 18.05
CA LEU A 381 20.89 -4.98 19.29
C LEU A 381 22.37 -5.30 19.32
N SER A 382 22.96 -5.76 18.21
CA SER A 382 24.41 -6.02 18.15
C SER A 382 25.24 -4.77 18.49
N LYS A 383 24.76 -3.59 18.06
CA LYS A 383 25.38 -2.30 18.39
C LYS A 383 25.14 -1.91 19.84
N ALA A 384 23.93 -2.11 20.36
CA ALA A 384 23.58 -1.83 21.75
C ALA A 384 24.41 -2.67 22.73
N ILE A 385 24.58 -3.96 22.45
CA ILE A 385 25.44 -4.85 23.23
C ILE A 385 26.91 -4.37 23.19
N LYS A 386 27.41 -4.00 22.00
CA LYS A 386 28.75 -3.46 21.83
C LYS A 386 29.00 -2.17 22.62
N LEU A 387 27.97 -1.33 22.75
CA LEU A 387 28.00 -0.09 23.53
C LEU A 387 27.76 -0.31 25.02
N GLY A 388 27.45 -1.53 25.46
CA GLY A 388 27.15 -1.86 26.85
C GLY A 388 25.78 -1.37 27.33
N LEU A 389 24.86 -1.02 26.40
CA LEU A 389 23.51 -0.57 26.71
C LEU A 389 22.58 -1.74 27.05
N VAL A 390 22.89 -2.92 26.52
CA VAL A 390 22.15 -4.17 26.74
C VAL A 390 23.15 -5.25 27.10
N PRO A 391 22.91 -6.13 28.09
CA PRO A 391 23.81 -7.23 28.41
C PRO A 391 24.00 -8.18 27.23
N SER A 392 25.05 -8.97 27.21
CA SER A 392 25.26 -9.98 26.16
C SER A 392 24.62 -11.30 26.56
N SER A 393 24.02 -12.01 25.60
CA SER A 393 23.48 -13.34 25.77
C SER A 393 23.85 -14.22 24.56
N GLU A 394 23.93 -15.53 24.73
CA GLU A 394 24.21 -16.45 23.61
C GLU A 394 23.08 -16.45 22.58
N ASP A 395 21.84 -16.25 23.03
CA ASP A 395 20.65 -16.27 22.22
C ASP A 395 20.22 -14.88 21.70
N TRP A 396 21.05 -13.84 21.81
CA TRP A 396 20.75 -12.43 21.54
C TRP A 396 20.08 -12.17 20.17
N TYR A 397 20.24 -13.05 19.20
CA TYR A 397 19.72 -12.92 17.82
C TYR A 397 18.33 -13.54 17.62
N ARG A 398 17.76 -14.21 18.64
CA ARG A 398 16.50 -14.94 18.53
C ARG A 398 15.29 -14.05 18.79
N TRP A 399 14.98 -13.22 17.83
CA TRP A 399 13.83 -12.31 17.89
C TRP A 399 12.80 -12.61 16.82
N ASP A 400 11.55 -12.35 17.14
CA ASP A 400 10.43 -12.32 16.23
C ASP A 400 9.52 -11.12 16.56
N PHE A 401 8.42 -10.98 15.83
CA PHE A 401 7.44 -9.93 16.08
C PHE A 401 6.08 -10.54 16.37
N THR A 402 5.37 -9.97 17.34
CA THR A 402 3.94 -10.22 17.54
C THR A 402 3.17 -9.51 16.43
N MET A 403 2.44 -10.29 15.62
CA MET A 403 1.69 -9.74 14.50
C MET A 403 0.39 -9.09 14.96
N PRO A 404 -0.15 -8.13 14.18
CA PRO A 404 -1.46 -7.56 14.43
C PRO A 404 -2.55 -8.63 14.55
N PRO A 405 -3.59 -8.38 15.36
CA PRO A 405 -4.73 -9.28 15.45
C PRO A 405 -5.37 -9.46 14.07
N LYS A 406 -5.89 -10.64 13.80
CA LYS A 406 -6.56 -10.95 12.54
C LYS A 406 -7.73 -9.99 12.33
N LEU A 407 -7.89 -9.50 11.09
CA LEU A 407 -9.04 -8.70 10.71
C LEU A 407 -10.34 -9.47 10.99
N SER A 408 -11.19 -8.95 11.86
CA SER A 408 -12.50 -9.52 12.19
C SER A 408 -13.60 -8.54 11.81
N ILE A 409 -14.59 -9.03 11.08
CA ILE A 409 -15.82 -8.29 10.76
C ILE A 409 -16.96 -8.77 11.66
N ASP A 410 -16.89 -10.02 12.15
CA ASP A 410 -17.87 -10.61 13.05
C ASP A 410 -17.18 -11.11 14.35
N PRO A 411 -16.82 -10.19 15.26
CA PRO A 411 -16.10 -10.53 16.48
C PRO A 411 -16.81 -11.58 17.36
N ARG A 412 -18.14 -11.65 17.27
CA ARG A 412 -18.94 -12.59 18.05
C ARG A 412 -18.76 -14.03 17.58
N ASN A 413 -18.83 -14.27 16.30
CA ASN A 413 -18.62 -15.60 15.73
C ASN A 413 -17.15 -16.02 15.83
N ASP A 414 -16.22 -15.11 15.56
CA ASP A 414 -14.78 -15.39 15.69
C ASP A 414 -14.43 -15.78 17.15
N SER A 415 -14.99 -15.09 18.15
CA SER A 415 -14.78 -15.43 19.56
C SER A 415 -15.40 -16.79 19.93
N ARG A 416 -16.57 -17.13 19.40
CA ARG A 416 -17.17 -18.47 19.60
C ARG A 416 -16.32 -19.57 19.00
N THR A 417 -15.89 -19.39 17.77
CA THR A 417 -15.00 -20.34 17.07
C THR A 417 -13.70 -20.55 17.85
N GLN A 418 -13.08 -19.48 18.34
CA GLN A 418 -11.87 -19.57 19.17
C GLN A 418 -12.10 -20.34 20.47
N ILE A 419 -13.24 -20.11 21.14
CA ILE A 419 -13.61 -20.86 22.36
C ILE A 419 -13.82 -22.34 22.03
N ASP A 420 -14.49 -22.65 20.95
CA ASP A 420 -14.73 -24.03 20.53
C ASP A 420 -13.43 -24.74 20.11
N GLU A 421 -12.54 -24.07 19.36
CA GLU A 421 -11.22 -24.57 19.00
C GLU A 421 -10.33 -24.81 20.23
N TYR A 422 -10.41 -23.93 21.24
CA TYR A 422 -9.73 -24.11 22.51
C TYR A 422 -10.28 -25.32 23.30
N LYS A 423 -11.62 -25.49 23.36
CA LYS A 423 -12.27 -26.64 24.05
C LYS A 423 -11.91 -27.97 23.38
N ILE A 424 -11.79 -28.00 22.04
CA ILE A 424 -11.42 -29.21 21.29
C ILE A 424 -9.91 -29.47 21.38
N GLY A 425 -9.10 -28.50 21.85
CA GLY A 425 -7.64 -28.61 21.94
C GLY A 425 -6.91 -28.39 20.61
N SER A 426 -7.61 -27.91 19.55
CA SER A 426 -6.98 -27.57 18.28
C SER A 426 -6.19 -26.27 18.35
N GLN A 427 -6.55 -25.36 19.29
CA GLN A 427 -5.83 -24.12 19.54
C GLN A 427 -5.49 -24.01 21.05
N ASN A 428 -4.32 -23.47 21.37
CA ASN A 428 -3.90 -23.22 22.74
C ASN A 428 -4.09 -21.73 23.13
N MET A 429 -4.09 -21.43 24.43
CA MET A 429 -4.23 -20.06 24.92
C MET A 429 -3.15 -19.12 24.37
N THR A 430 -1.95 -19.62 24.19
CA THR A 430 -0.83 -18.86 23.60
C THR A 430 -1.16 -18.42 22.17
N GLY A 431 -1.74 -19.31 21.35
CA GLY A 431 -2.16 -19.01 19.99
C GLY A 431 -3.27 -17.95 19.96
N ILE A 432 -4.27 -18.09 20.81
CA ILE A 432 -5.39 -17.11 20.91
C ILE A 432 -4.87 -15.73 21.32
N LEU A 433 -3.94 -15.67 22.27
CA LEU A 433 -3.36 -14.42 22.73
C LEU A 433 -2.45 -13.78 21.68
N GLN A 434 -1.67 -14.58 20.96
CA GLN A 434 -0.86 -14.10 19.84
C GLN A 434 -1.74 -13.50 18.72
N GLU A 435 -2.90 -14.10 18.43
CA GLU A 435 -3.86 -13.52 17.48
C GLU A 435 -4.44 -12.18 17.96
N LYS A 436 -4.45 -11.93 19.26
CA LYS A 436 -4.84 -10.64 19.88
C LYS A 436 -3.65 -9.67 20.07
N GLY A 437 -2.46 -10.05 19.61
CA GLY A 437 -1.26 -9.22 19.73
C GLY A 437 -0.63 -9.20 21.12
N LYS A 438 -0.94 -10.19 22.00
CA LYS A 438 -0.39 -10.31 23.35
C LYS A 438 0.42 -11.59 23.51
N THR A 439 1.50 -11.53 24.28
CA THR A 439 2.20 -12.74 24.70
C THR A 439 1.50 -13.39 25.90
N HIS A 440 1.63 -14.72 26.03
CA HIS A 440 1.07 -15.42 27.19
C HIS A 440 1.63 -14.90 28.53
N ALA A 441 2.93 -14.61 28.56
CA ALA A 441 3.59 -14.07 29.76
C ALA A 441 3.04 -12.69 30.16
N GLU A 442 2.85 -11.80 29.20
CA GLU A 442 2.23 -10.47 29.43
C GLU A 442 0.81 -10.60 29.95
N HIS A 443 0.00 -11.46 29.33
CA HIS A 443 -1.36 -11.70 29.76
C HIS A 443 -1.43 -12.23 31.21
N VAL A 444 -0.56 -13.18 31.56
CA VAL A 444 -0.50 -13.71 32.94
C VAL A 444 -0.05 -12.62 33.92
N ARG A 445 0.98 -11.83 33.58
CA ARG A 445 1.43 -10.69 34.41
C ARG A 445 0.32 -9.66 34.63
N GLU A 446 -0.38 -9.25 33.56
CA GLU A 446 -1.52 -8.33 33.62
C GLU A 446 -2.61 -8.89 34.52
N ARG A 447 -2.95 -10.18 34.37
CA ARG A 447 -3.99 -10.82 35.18
C ARG A 447 -3.58 -10.93 36.65
N CYS A 448 -2.32 -11.24 36.94
CA CYS A 448 -1.83 -11.24 38.33
C CYS A 448 -1.86 -9.81 38.92
N ALA A 449 -1.45 -8.80 38.18
CA ALA A 449 -1.51 -7.41 38.62
C ALA A 449 -2.98 -6.97 38.91
N GLU A 450 -3.90 -7.28 38.01
CA GLU A 450 -5.34 -7.02 38.18
C GLU A 450 -5.92 -7.71 39.44
N ILE A 451 -5.53 -8.94 39.71
CA ILE A 451 -5.96 -9.68 40.89
C ILE A 451 -5.42 -9.02 42.18
N ILE A 452 -4.15 -8.62 42.17
CA ILE A 452 -3.51 -7.94 43.30
C ILE A 452 -4.21 -6.61 43.57
N GLU A 453 -4.39 -5.79 42.51
CA GLU A 453 -5.05 -4.49 42.59
C GLU A 453 -6.47 -4.61 43.13
N ARG A 454 -7.26 -5.58 42.65
CA ARG A 454 -8.62 -5.86 43.18
C ARG A 454 -8.62 -6.23 44.65
N LYS A 455 -7.68 -7.07 45.08
CA LYS A 455 -7.56 -7.44 46.50
C LYS A 455 -7.20 -6.23 47.36
N THR A 456 -6.27 -5.42 46.93
CA THR A 456 -5.85 -4.20 47.64
C THR A 456 -7.03 -3.23 47.77
N ILE A 457 -7.76 -2.99 46.67
CA ILE A 457 -8.95 -2.13 46.67
C ILE A 457 -10.03 -2.69 47.61
N LYS A 458 -10.27 -4.00 47.56
CA LYS A 458 -11.22 -4.67 48.45
C LYS A 458 -10.88 -4.43 49.91
N GLU A 459 -9.66 -4.73 50.34
CA GLU A 459 -9.17 -4.53 51.72
C GLU A 459 -9.29 -3.04 52.16
N GLU A 460 -8.99 -2.10 51.26
CA GLU A 460 -9.12 -0.68 51.55
C GLU A 460 -10.59 -0.26 51.80
N TYR A 461 -11.53 -0.75 50.96
CA TYR A 461 -12.95 -0.44 51.11
C TYR A 461 -13.60 -1.16 52.29
N GLU A 462 -13.25 -2.41 52.58
CA GLU A 462 -13.68 -3.15 53.75
C GLU A 462 -13.23 -2.44 55.05
N ALA A 463 -11.97 -2.01 55.09
CA ALA A 463 -11.44 -1.25 56.22
C ALA A 463 -12.11 0.11 56.40
N LYS A 464 -12.47 0.80 55.29
CA LYS A 464 -13.06 2.12 55.31
C LYS A 464 -14.56 2.13 55.69
N TYR A 465 -15.31 1.13 55.26
CA TYR A 465 -16.77 1.10 55.37
C TYR A 465 -17.30 -0.01 56.31
N GLY A 466 -16.44 -0.92 56.77
CA GLY A 466 -16.80 -2.00 57.66
C GLY A 466 -17.76 -3.04 57.05
N VAL A 467 -17.76 -3.18 55.76
CA VAL A 467 -18.63 -4.09 54.99
C VAL A 467 -17.75 -5.18 54.42
N ASP A 468 -18.12 -6.45 54.61
CA ASP A 468 -17.45 -7.60 53.97
C ASP A 468 -17.97 -7.73 52.53
N ILE A 469 -17.06 -7.66 51.57
CA ILE A 469 -17.37 -7.71 50.13
C ILE A 469 -17.06 -9.12 49.63
N ASP A 470 -18.07 -9.86 49.11
CA ASP A 470 -17.85 -11.19 48.55
C ASP A 470 -16.97 -11.13 47.30
N ASP A 471 -15.96 -12.03 47.20
CA ASP A 471 -15.09 -12.18 46.04
C ASP A 471 -15.87 -12.49 44.76
N ARG A 472 -17.09 -13.05 44.87
CA ARG A 472 -18.00 -13.33 43.76
C ARG A 472 -18.66 -12.06 43.21
N GLU A 473 -18.98 -11.10 44.10
CA GLU A 473 -19.54 -9.79 43.67
C GLU A 473 -18.50 -8.92 42.97
N MET A 474 -17.22 -9.05 43.35
CA MET A 474 -16.10 -8.39 42.71
C MET A 474 -15.72 -9.03 41.37
N GLN A 475 -16.01 -10.29 41.15
CA GLN A 475 -15.93 -10.92 39.87
C GLN A 475 -17.24 -10.59 39.14
N MET A 476 -17.19 -9.68 38.14
CA MET A 476 -18.29 -9.51 37.20
C MET A 476 -18.42 -10.78 36.34
N LEU A 477 -18.83 -11.88 36.96
CA LEU A 477 -19.29 -13.09 36.29
C LEU A 477 -20.66 -12.77 35.70
N THR A 478 -20.75 -12.86 34.38
CA THR A 478 -22.03 -12.78 33.67
C THR A 478 -23.03 -13.75 34.29
N PRO A 479 -24.31 -13.37 34.45
CA PRO A 479 -25.33 -14.14 35.19
C PRO A 479 -25.75 -15.47 34.55
N ASN A 480 -24.95 -16.12 33.74
CA ASN A 480 -25.32 -17.29 32.93
C ASN A 480 -24.45 -18.54 33.15
N GLU A 481 -23.76 -18.65 34.25
CA GLU A 481 -23.28 -19.96 34.74
C GLU A 481 -24.09 -20.36 35.94
N GLN A 482 -25.37 -20.73 35.73
CA GLN A 482 -26.05 -21.65 36.64
C GLN A 482 -25.30 -22.98 36.56
N PRO A 483 -24.81 -23.54 37.67
CA PRO A 483 -24.32 -24.92 37.64
C PRO A 483 -25.49 -25.80 37.24
N ASP A 484 -25.27 -26.70 36.28
CA ASP A 484 -26.19 -27.78 35.95
C ASP A 484 -26.67 -28.40 37.26
N GLN A 485 -27.94 -28.18 37.59
CA GLN A 485 -28.63 -28.98 38.59
C GLN A 485 -28.69 -30.40 38.02
N THR A 486 -27.78 -31.25 38.46
CA THR A 486 -27.96 -32.68 38.36
C THR A 486 -29.31 -33.01 38.96
N ASN A 487 -30.27 -33.33 38.09
CA ASN A 487 -31.50 -34.01 38.51
C ASN A 487 -31.12 -35.40 38.98
N ASP A 488 -30.84 -35.51 40.27
CA ASP A 488 -31.10 -36.73 41.01
C ASP A 488 -32.62 -36.78 41.23
N SER A 489 -33.31 -37.50 40.41
CA SER A 489 -34.62 -38.06 40.71
C SER A 489 -34.55 -39.54 40.47
N ASP A 490 -34.11 -40.26 41.49
CA ASP A 490 -34.54 -41.62 41.76
C ASP A 490 -36.05 -41.58 42.03
N GLU A 491 -36.81 -42.29 41.21
CA GLU A 491 -37.81 -43.34 41.57
C GLU A 491 -38.46 -43.85 40.28
#